data_fa8b6e599ccd7c8949de3e267c4b32f1
#
_entry.id   fa8b6e599ccd7c8949de3e267c4b32f1
#
_cell.length_a   1.000
_cell.length_b   1.000
_cell.length_c   1.000
_cell.angle_alpha   90.00
_cell.angle_beta   90.00
_cell.angle_gamma   90.00
#
_symmetry.space_group_name_H-M   'P 1'
#
loop_
_entity.id
_entity.type
_entity.pdbx_description
1 polymer ?
#
loop_
_entity_poly.entity_id
_entity_poly.type
_entity_poly.pdbx_seq_one_letter_code
_entity_poly.pdbx_strand_id
1 'polypeptide(L)'
;NKPCTTLIIDTIDWAEQLCIKSICDKYDKKGIEDFGYGNGYVYEKEEFGRFLNLLEDVIEAGVNVVLTAHAILRKFEQPDELGSYDRWELKLGKKTTNLISPLVKEWADMVLFANYKTISVAVDKDGKKHKAQGGRRIMYTSHHPCWDAKNRYGLPEEIPMEYGQIKHIIERNIAAQPAATVQT
;
A
#
# COMPACT_ATOMS: atom_id res chain seq x y z
N ASN A 1 -12.63 -0.17 26.73
CA ASN A 1 -13.62 -0.26 25.63
C ASN A 1 -12.94 0.11 24.32
N LYS A 2 -12.85 -0.84 23.38
CA LYS A 2 -12.37 -0.57 22.01
C LYS A 2 -13.50 0.13 21.24
N PRO A 3 -13.25 1.29 20.61
CA PRO A 3 -14.27 1.99 19.85
C PRO A 3 -14.67 1.26 18.56
N CYS A 4 -13.76 0.43 18.02
CA CYS A 4 -13.97 -0.36 16.81
C CYS A 4 -13.07 -1.61 16.80
N THR A 5 -13.29 -2.53 15.89
CA THR A 5 -12.44 -3.70 15.65
C THR A 5 -11.48 -3.49 14.49
N THR A 6 -11.75 -2.52 13.64
CA THR A 6 -10.94 -2.21 12.46
C THR A 6 -10.98 -0.71 12.19
N LEU A 7 -9.81 -0.12 12.06
CA LEU A 7 -9.59 1.25 11.59
C LEU A 7 -9.26 1.21 10.10
N ILE A 8 -9.96 1.98 9.28
CA ILE A 8 -9.68 2.12 7.85
C ILE A 8 -9.25 3.54 7.56
N ILE A 9 -8.10 3.69 6.91
CA ILE A 9 -7.60 4.98 6.41
C ILE A 9 -7.71 4.99 4.90
N ASP A 10 -8.60 5.84 4.39
CA ASP A 10 -8.91 5.98 2.96
C ASP A 10 -8.66 7.44 2.53
N THR A 11 -7.53 7.69 1.93
CA THR A 11 -6.41 6.86 1.45
C THR A 11 -5.09 7.29 2.07
N ILE A 12 -4.10 6.39 2.08
CA ILE A 12 -2.77 6.70 2.63
C ILE A 12 -2.00 7.70 1.77
N ASP A 13 -2.24 7.75 0.47
CA ASP A 13 -1.67 8.76 -0.42
C ASP A 13 -2.21 10.17 -0.12
N TRP A 14 -3.45 10.27 0.41
CA TRP A 14 -3.94 11.55 0.93
C TRP A 14 -3.35 11.87 2.30
N ALA A 15 -3.13 10.87 3.15
CA ALA A 15 -2.43 11.06 4.42
C ALA A 15 -1.00 11.57 4.20
N GLU A 16 -0.30 11.13 3.15
CA GLU A 16 1.00 11.67 2.74
C GLU A 16 0.93 13.17 2.43
N GLN A 17 -0.09 13.62 1.69
CA GLN A 17 -0.28 15.05 1.40
C GLN A 17 -0.52 15.88 2.68
N LEU A 18 -1.27 15.33 3.64
CA LEU A 18 -1.49 15.98 4.94
C LEU A 18 -0.20 16.02 5.78
N CYS A 19 0.62 14.99 5.72
CA CYS A 19 1.93 14.94 6.35
C CYS A 19 2.85 16.04 5.78
N ILE A 20 2.96 16.14 4.46
CA ILE A 20 3.72 17.19 3.78
C ILE A 20 3.24 18.58 4.21
N LYS A 21 1.91 18.79 4.21
CA LYS A 21 1.33 20.07 4.64
C LYS A 21 1.71 20.39 6.09
N SER A 22 1.58 19.44 7.00
CA SER A 22 1.92 19.61 8.42
C SER A 22 3.38 20.01 8.61
N ILE A 23 4.30 19.39 7.89
CA ILE A 23 5.73 19.72 7.93
C ILE A 23 5.97 21.12 7.39
N CYS A 24 5.37 21.47 6.26
CA CYS A 24 5.52 22.80 5.67
C CYS A 24 4.99 23.88 6.60
N ASP A 25 3.82 23.69 7.21
CA ASP A 25 3.22 24.61 8.18
C ASP A 25 4.13 24.79 9.41
N LYS A 26 4.68 23.69 9.94
CA LYS A 26 5.57 23.67 11.12
C LYS A 26 6.85 24.49 10.92
N TYR A 27 7.39 24.50 9.71
CA TYR A 27 8.66 25.16 9.38
C TYR A 27 8.49 26.43 8.55
N ASP A 28 7.26 26.94 8.39
CA ASP A 28 6.92 28.12 7.59
C ASP A 28 7.46 28.03 6.15
N LYS A 29 7.19 26.89 5.50
CA LYS A 29 7.57 26.62 4.12
C LYS A 29 6.34 26.57 3.21
N LYS A 30 6.47 27.06 1.97
CA LYS A 30 5.38 27.02 0.99
C LYS A 30 5.21 25.63 0.37
N GLY A 31 6.28 24.82 0.33
CA GLY A 31 6.27 23.48 -0.20
C GLY A 31 7.47 22.67 0.28
N ILE A 32 7.40 21.35 0.07
CA ILE A 32 8.43 20.40 0.51
C ILE A 32 9.79 20.66 -0.16
N GLU A 33 9.80 21.23 -1.36
CA GLU A 33 11.02 21.59 -2.10
C GLU A 33 11.77 22.79 -1.49
N ASP A 34 11.09 23.62 -0.68
CA ASP A 34 11.69 24.82 -0.08
C ASP A 34 12.66 24.52 1.06
N PHE A 35 12.78 23.25 1.47
CA PHE A 35 13.74 22.83 2.49
C PHE A 35 15.17 22.71 1.97
N GLY A 36 15.38 22.75 0.65
CA GLY A 36 16.69 22.64 0.02
C GLY A 36 17.34 21.26 0.17
N TYR A 37 18.15 20.89 -0.80
CA TYR A 37 18.94 19.62 -0.81
C TYR A 37 18.14 18.35 -0.52
N GLY A 38 16.82 18.34 -0.73
CA GLY A 38 15.97 17.20 -0.48
C GLY A 38 15.64 16.94 1.00
N ASN A 39 16.04 17.79 1.93
CA ASN A 39 15.78 17.62 3.37
C ASN A 39 14.30 17.51 3.70
N GLY A 40 13.41 18.18 2.95
CA GLY A 40 11.98 18.08 3.14
C GLY A 40 11.47 16.64 3.08
N TYR A 41 11.99 15.84 2.15
CA TYR A 41 11.61 14.43 2.00
C TYR A 41 12.15 13.53 3.14
N VAL A 42 13.26 13.94 3.77
CA VAL A 42 13.76 13.27 4.97
C VAL A 42 12.83 13.53 6.15
N TYR A 43 12.42 14.77 6.35
CA TYR A 43 11.42 15.14 7.38
C TYR A 43 10.08 14.45 7.15
N GLU A 44 9.64 14.35 5.89
CA GLU A 44 8.45 13.61 5.51
C GLU A 44 8.53 12.14 5.93
N LYS A 45 9.63 11.47 5.61
CA LYS A 45 9.87 10.08 6.00
C LYS A 45 9.82 9.90 7.52
N GLU A 46 10.47 10.79 8.27
CA GLU A 46 10.50 10.73 9.74
C GLU A 46 9.09 10.93 10.33
N GLU A 47 8.34 11.92 9.84
CA GLU A 47 7.00 12.22 10.33
C GLU A 47 6.01 11.12 9.94
N PHE A 48 6.12 10.59 8.73
CA PHE A 48 5.31 9.46 8.29
C PHE A 48 5.63 8.18 9.09
N GLY A 49 6.89 7.98 9.46
CA GLY A 49 7.31 6.92 10.38
C GLY A 49 6.65 7.05 11.76
N ARG A 50 6.55 8.28 12.31
CA ARG A 50 5.82 8.53 13.57
C ARG A 50 4.34 8.22 13.43
N PHE A 51 3.73 8.56 12.30
CA PHE A 51 2.35 8.20 12.01
C PHE A 51 2.14 6.68 11.98
N LEU A 52 3.02 5.91 11.34
CA LEU A 52 2.95 4.45 11.34
C LEU A 52 3.13 3.86 12.76
N ASN A 53 3.99 4.44 13.59
CA ASN A 53 4.15 4.03 14.99
C ASN A 53 2.86 4.26 15.81
N LEU A 54 2.13 5.36 15.56
CA LEU A 54 0.80 5.56 16.18
C LEU A 54 -0.21 4.49 15.74
N LEU A 55 -0.11 4.01 14.49
CA LEU A 55 -0.95 2.90 14.03
C LEU A 55 -0.53 1.57 14.66
N GLU A 56 0.75 1.39 15.00
CA GLU A 56 1.21 0.23 15.75
C GLU A 56 0.58 0.20 17.15
N ASP A 57 0.53 1.34 17.86
CA ASP A 57 -0.18 1.46 19.14
C ASP A 57 -1.66 1.05 19.03
N VAL A 58 -2.31 1.38 17.89
CA VAL A 58 -3.69 0.98 17.60
C VAL A 58 -3.80 -0.54 17.41
N ILE A 59 -2.83 -1.15 16.72
CA ILE A 59 -2.76 -2.60 16.52
C ILE A 59 -2.51 -3.31 17.88
N GLU A 60 -1.58 -2.83 18.69
CA GLU A 60 -1.32 -3.35 20.03
C GLU A 60 -2.55 -3.27 20.95
N ALA A 61 -3.38 -2.23 20.78
CA ALA A 61 -4.67 -2.13 21.46
C ALA A 61 -5.71 -3.14 20.92
N GLY A 62 -5.35 -3.94 19.91
CA GLY A 62 -6.17 -5.01 19.34
C GLY A 62 -7.15 -4.56 18.25
N VAL A 63 -6.86 -3.49 17.59
CA VAL A 63 -7.65 -2.99 16.43
C VAL A 63 -6.88 -3.30 15.15
N ASN A 64 -7.53 -3.92 14.16
CA ASN A 64 -6.91 -4.08 12.85
C ASN A 64 -6.80 -2.74 12.15
N VAL A 65 -5.72 -2.54 11.40
CA VAL A 65 -5.53 -1.34 10.57
C VAL A 65 -5.55 -1.74 9.10
N VAL A 66 -6.36 -1.05 8.32
CA VAL A 66 -6.46 -1.20 6.87
C VAL A 66 -6.16 0.14 6.23
N LEU A 67 -5.17 0.16 5.34
CA LEU A 67 -4.80 1.32 4.56
C LEU A 67 -5.22 1.08 3.11
N THR A 68 -6.09 1.93 2.57
CA THR A 68 -6.34 1.94 1.13
C THR A 68 -5.36 2.88 0.45
N ALA A 69 -4.98 2.58 -0.79
CA ALA A 69 -4.06 3.40 -1.57
C ALA A 69 -4.43 3.35 -3.05
N HIS A 70 -4.22 4.44 -3.76
CA HIS A 70 -4.23 4.41 -5.21
C HIS A 70 -2.97 3.74 -5.75
N ALA A 71 -3.09 3.11 -6.91
CA ALA A 71 -1.96 2.59 -7.66
C ALA A 71 -1.63 3.51 -8.84
N ILE A 72 -0.37 3.56 -9.21
CA ILE A 72 0.13 4.30 -10.36
C ILE A 72 0.99 3.39 -11.22
N LEU A 73 0.89 3.54 -12.54
CA LEU A 73 1.73 2.83 -13.49
C LEU A 73 3.02 3.62 -13.71
N ARG A 74 4.16 3.00 -13.46
CA ARG A 74 5.48 3.61 -13.68
C ARG A 74 6.36 2.71 -14.52
N LYS A 75 7.26 3.32 -15.27
CA LYS A 75 8.35 2.61 -15.95
C LYS A 75 9.38 2.13 -14.93
N PHE A 76 9.71 0.87 -15.00
CA PHE A 76 10.69 0.20 -14.17
C PHE A 76 11.83 -0.33 -15.04
N GLU A 77 13.06 -0.16 -14.58
CA GLU A 77 14.28 -0.65 -15.23
C GLU A 77 15.03 -1.53 -14.22
N GLN A 78 15.38 -2.73 -14.63
CA GLN A 78 16.24 -3.61 -13.84
C GLN A 78 17.68 -3.49 -14.32
N PRO A 79 18.67 -3.38 -13.41
CA PRO A 79 20.08 -3.18 -13.79
C PRO A 79 20.68 -4.35 -14.59
N ASP A 80 20.13 -5.54 -14.44
CA ASP A 80 20.59 -6.79 -15.04
C ASP A 80 19.80 -7.22 -16.28
N GLU A 81 18.76 -6.47 -16.68
CA GLU A 81 17.97 -6.72 -17.86
C GLU A 81 17.95 -5.53 -18.81
N LEU A 82 17.99 -5.83 -20.13
CA LEU A 82 17.86 -4.82 -21.17
C LEU A 82 16.40 -4.43 -21.37
N GLY A 83 16.12 -3.15 -21.17
CA GLY A 83 14.81 -2.56 -21.43
C GLY A 83 14.07 -2.10 -20.17
N SER A 84 12.92 -1.51 -20.40
CA SER A 84 12.02 -1.05 -19.33
C SER A 84 10.64 -1.67 -19.52
N TYR A 85 9.94 -1.90 -18.42
CA TYR A 85 8.56 -2.37 -18.45
C TYR A 85 7.68 -1.56 -17.50
N ASP A 86 6.37 -1.63 -17.71
CA ASP A 86 5.41 -0.91 -16.89
C ASP A 86 5.08 -1.73 -15.64
N ARG A 87 5.14 -1.06 -14.47
CA ARG A 87 4.87 -1.67 -13.16
C ARG A 87 3.87 -0.85 -12.39
N TRP A 88 2.91 -1.53 -11.78
CA TRP A 88 2.00 -0.94 -10.81
C TRP A 88 2.68 -0.78 -9.45
N GLU A 89 2.65 0.43 -8.92
CA GLU A 89 3.21 0.78 -7.62
C GLU A 89 2.18 1.55 -6.79
N LEU A 90 2.39 1.60 -5.47
CA LEU A 90 1.65 2.52 -4.62
C LEU A 90 1.89 3.96 -5.07
N LYS A 91 0.83 4.75 -5.14
CA LYS A 91 0.91 6.18 -5.50
C LYS A 91 1.39 6.98 -4.29
N LEU A 92 2.56 6.66 -3.78
CA LEU A 92 3.22 7.33 -2.66
C LEU A 92 4.59 7.83 -3.11
N GLY A 93 4.97 9.01 -2.64
CA GLY A 93 6.25 9.64 -2.93
C GLY A 93 6.43 10.05 -4.40
N LYS A 94 7.47 10.84 -4.64
CA LYS A 94 7.93 11.15 -5.98
C LYS A 94 8.86 10.05 -6.52
N LYS A 95 8.95 9.91 -7.84
CA LYS A 95 9.79 8.90 -8.50
C LYS A 95 11.24 8.92 -8.03
N THR A 96 11.80 10.10 -7.80
CA THR A 96 13.23 10.30 -7.46
C THR A 96 13.53 10.27 -5.97
N THR A 97 12.51 10.38 -5.12
CA THR A 97 12.64 10.50 -3.66
C THR A 97 11.61 9.64 -2.95
N ASN A 98 11.32 8.48 -3.53
CA ASN A 98 10.28 7.59 -2.98
C ASN A 98 10.77 6.88 -1.72
N LEU A 99 10.67 7.56 -0.59
CA LEU A 99 11.02 7.02 0.73
C LEU A 99 9.80 6.45 1.47
N ILE A 100 8.59 6.88 1.12
CA ILE A 100 7.35 6.52 1.84
C ILE A 100 6.79 5.17 1.40
N SER A 101 6.74 4.89 0.09
CA SER A 101 6.21 3.62 -0.40
C SER A 101 6.96 2.40 0.15
N PRO A 102 8.32 2.35 0.16
CA PRO A 102 9.05 1.28 0.82
C PRO A 102 8.71 1.15 2.31
N LEU A 103 8.68 2.27 3.04
CA LEU A 103 8.39 2.30 4.47
C LEU A 103 7.02 1.67 4.78
N VAL A 104 5.98 2.05 4.05
CA VAL A 104 4.63 1.49 4.22
C VAL A 104 4.58 0.01 3.87
N LYS A 105 5.23 -0.40 2.77
CA LYS A 105 5.26 -1.81 2.34
C LYS A 105 6.02 -2.70 3.32
N GLU A 106 7.08 -2.19 3.93
CA GLU A 106 7.84 -2.90 4.95
C GLU A 106 7.02 -3.07 6.23
N TRP A 107 6.34 -2.02 6.67
CA TRP A 107 5.50 -2.01 7.86
C TRP A 107 4.30 -2.96 7.73
N ALA A 108 3.56 -2.92 6.63
CA ALA A 108 2.35 -3.72 6.46
C ALA A 108 2.63 -5.23 6.43
N ASP A 109 1.81 -6.05 7.09
CA ASP A 109 1.87 -7.52 7.03
C ASP A 109 1.39 -8.07 5.69
N MET A 110 0.41 -7.41 5.09
CA MET A 110 -0.12 -7.71 3.77
C MET A 110 -0.14 -6.47 2.90
N VAL A 111 0.29 -6.62 1.66
CA VAL A 111 0.08 -5.66 0.58
C VAL A 111 -0.68 -6.39 -0.52
N LEU A 112 -1.93 -6.03 -0.72
CA LEU A 112 -2.82 -6.68 -1.68
C LEU A 112 -3.03 -5.74 -2.88
N PHE A 113 -2.61 -6.18 -4.06
CA PHE A 113 -2.85 -5.42 -5.29
C PHE A 113 -4.19 -5.80 -5.89
N ALA A 114 -5.18 -4.93 -5.73
CA ALA A 114 -6.52 -5.11 -6.26
C ALA A 114 -6.64 -4.59 -7.70
N ASN A 115 -7.07 -5.44 -8.63
CA ASN A 115 -7.22 -5.06 -10.03
C ASN A 115 -8.32 -5.91 -10.71
N TYR A 116 -8.67 -5.52 -11.94
CA TYR A 116 -9.49 -6.34 -12.81
C TYR A 116 -8.59 -7.32 -13.56
N LYS A 117 -8.96 -8.60 -13.56
CA LYS A 117 -8.31 -9.60 -14.41
C LYS A 117 -8.76 -9.39 -15.85
N THR A 118 -7.89 -8.82 -16.66
CA THR A 118 -8.12 -8.61 -18.08
C THR A 118 -7.24 -9.56 -18.90
N ILE A 119 -7.80 -10.07 -19.99
CA ILE A 119 -7.08 -10.88 -20.96
C ILE A 119 -7.07 -10.08 -22.26
N SER A 120 -5.89 -9.90 -22.82
CA SER A 120 -5.72 -9.32 -24.14
C SER A 120 -5.97 -10.40 -25.18
N VAL A 121 -7.03 -10.25 -25.98
CA VAL A 121 -7.39 -11.19 -27.04
C VAL A 121 -7.14 -10.51 -28.38
N ALA A 122 -6.37 -11.18 -29.26
CA ALA A 122 -6.20 -10.73 -30.64
C ALA A 122 -7.54 -10.79 -31.37
N VAL A 123 -7.90 -9.72 -32.05
CA VAL A 123 -9.17 -9.59 -32.78
C VAL A 123 -8.99 -9.59 -34.31
N ASP A 124 -7.77 -9.63 -34.79
CA ASP A 124 -7.44 -9.74 -36.21
C ASP A 124 -6.59 -10.99 -36.49
N LYS A 125 -6.60 -11.40 -37.78
CA LYS A 125 -5.86 -12.61 -38.21
C LYS A 125 -4.34 -12.45 -38.13
N ASP A 126 -3.86 -11.23 -38.08
CA ASP A 126 -2.43 -10.88 -38.05
C ASP A 126 -1.93 -10.64 -36.65
N GLY A 127 -2.78 -10.77 -35.62
CA GLY A 127 -2.42 -10.56 -34.20
C GLY A 127 -1.98 -9.13 -33.85
N LYS A 128 -2.29 -8.14 -34.70
CA LYS A 128 -1.86 -6.74 -34.50
C LYS A 128 -2.86 -5.91 -33.70
N LYS A 129 -4.13 -6.32 -33.69
CA LYS A 129 -5.18 -5.66 -32.90
C LYS A 129 -5.60 -6.51 -31.73
N HIS A 130 -5.63 -5.93 -30.55
CA HIS A 130 -6.02 -6.58 -29.33
C HIS A 130 -7.23 -5.90 -28.70
N LYS A 131 -8.11 -6.68 -28.12
CA LYS A 131 -9.22 -6.21 -27.30
C LYS A 131 -9.06 -6.73 -25.89
N ALA A 132 -9.19 -5.86 -24.89
CA ALA A 132 -9.26 -6.27 -23.51
C ALA A 132 -10.60 -6.96 -23.26
N GLN A 133 -10.55 -8.18 -22.74
CA GLN A 133 -11.70 -8.95 -22.34
C GLN A 133 -11.51 -9.42 -20.90
N GLY A 134 -12.56 -9.35 -20.10
CA GLY A 134 -12.54 -9.71 -18.67
C GLY A 134 -13.28 -8.68 -17.83
N GLY A 135 -13.14 -8.75 -16.54
CA GLY A 135 -13.83 -7.84 -15.60
C GLY A 135 -13.97 -8.44 -14.19
N ARG A 136 -13.45 -9.65 -13.98
CA ARG A 136 -13.40 -10.24 -12.65
C ARG A 136 -12.44 -9.44 -11.78
N ARG A 137 -12.92 -8.97 -10.62
CA ARG A 137 -12.08 -8.31 -9.62
C ARG A 137 -11.33 -9.33 -8.81
N ILE A 138 -10.02 -9.13 -8.68
CA ILE A 138 -9.11 -10.01 -7.96
C ILE A 138 -8.16 -9.20 -7.09
N MET A 139 -7.55 -9.87 -6.10
CA MET A 139 -6.44 -9.38 -5.32
C MET A 139 -5.22 -10.29 -5.58
N TYR A 140 -4.14 -9.70 -6.03
CA TYR A 140 -2.83 -10.35 -6.07
C TYR A 140 -2.18 -10.21 -4.70
N THR A 141 -1.68 -11.30 -4.17
CA THR A 141 -1.13 -11.39 -2.81
C THR A 141 0.39 -11.58 -2.81
N SER A 142 0.98 -11.94 -3.92
CA SER A 142 2.39 -12.21 -4.10
C SER A 142 3.03 -11.24 -5.07
N HIS A 143 4.31 -10.92 -4.81
CA HIS A 143 5.11 -10.07 -5.69
C HIS A 143 5.17 -10.60 -7.12
N HIS A 144 5.14 -9.69 -8.08
CA HIS A 144 5.31 -9.96 -9.50
C HIS A 144 6.09 -8.79 -10.15
N PRO A 145 6.85 -8.99 -11.23
CA PRO A 145 7.54 -7.89 -11.91
C PRO A 145 6.63 -6.68 -12.22
N CYS A 146 5.38 -6.92 -12.60
CA CYS A 146 4.43 -5.88 -12.98
C CYS A 146 3.66 -5.24 -11.81
N TRP A 147 3.78 -5.74 -10.58
CA TRP A 147 3.12 -5.15 -9.39
C TRP A 147 3.80 -5.56 -8.09
N ASP A 148 3.63 -4.70 -7.07
CA ASP A 148 3.99 -5.02 -5.70
C ASP A 148 2.84 -5.70 -4.98
N ALA A 149 3.13 -6.80 -4.30
CA ALA A 149 2.26 -7.42 -3.32
C ALA A 149 3.09 -8.17 -2.28
N LYS A 150 2.53 -8.41 -1.10
CA LYS A 150 3.19 -9.07 0.02
C LYS A 150 2.15 -9.79 0.87
N ASN A 151 2.48 -10.97 1.36
CA ASN A 151 1.59 -11.73 2.22
C ASN A 151 2.42 -12.62 3.15
N ARG A 152 2.20 -12.49 4.46
CA ARG A 152 2.84 -13.28 5.51
C ARG A 152 1.98 -14.45 5.98
N TYR A 153 0.78 -14.65 5.42
CA TYR A 153 -0.22 -15.59 5.92
C TYR A 153 -0.45 -16.80 5.01
N GLY A 154 0.38 -16.98 3.97
CA GLY A 154 0.29 -18.13 3.08
C GLY A 154 -0.95 -18.13 2.17
N LEU A 155 -1.47 -16.96 1.81
CA LEU A 155 -2.56 -16.86 0.83
C LEU A 155 -2.09 -17.33 -0.55
N PRO A 156 -2.97 -17.92 -1.38
CA PRO A 156 -2.70 -18.16 -2.79
C PRO A 156 -2.29 -16.87 -3.51
N GLU A 157 -1.48 -16.97 -4.57
CA GLU A 157 -0.96 -15.81 -5.32
C GLU A 157 -2.05 -14.86 -5.83
N GLU A 158 -3.22 -15.39 -6.13
CA GLU A 158 -4.40 -14.68 -6.63
C GLU A 158 -5.65 -15.15 -5.90
N ILE A 159 -6.45 -14.23 -5.38
CA ILE A 159 -7.73 -14.53 -4.74
C ILE A 159 -8.82 -13.60 -5.28
N PRO A 160 -10.10 -14.02 -5.28
CA PRO A 160 -11.22 -13.12 -5.55
C PRO A 160 -11.20 -11.90 -4.62
N MET A 161 -11.62 -10.73 -5.13
CA MET A 161 -11.75 -9.52 -4.31
C MET A 161 -13.02 -9.59 -3.48
N GLU A 162 -12.98 -10.44 -2.46
CA GLU A 162 -14.09 -10.72 -1.52
C GLU A 162 -13.53 -10.79 -0.10
N TYR A 163 -14.20 -10.16 0.85
CA TYR A 163 -13.77 -10.16 2.25
C TYR A 163 -13.63 -11.58 2.82
N GLY A 164 -14.47 -12.52 2.41
CA GLY A 164 -14.42 -13.91 2.85
C GLY A 164 -13.07 -14.59 2.64
N GLN A 165 -12.30 -14.14 1.65
CA GLN A 165 -10.97 -14.71 1.34
C GLN A 165 -9.92 -14.37 2.42
N ILE A 166 -10.06 -13.25 3.11
CA ILE A 166 -9.12 -12.77 4.14
C ILE A 166 -9.73 -12.74 5.55
N LYS A 167 -11.04 -12.99 5.66
CA LYS A 167 -11.79 -12.93 6.92
C LYS A 167 -11.14 -13.75 8.03
N HIS A 168 -10.75 -14.99 7.73
CA HIS A 168 -10.15 -15.91 8.69
C HIS A 168 -8.81 -15.40 9.27
N ILE A 169 -8.05 -14.60 8.51
CA ILE A 169 -6.79 -13.99 8.97
C ILE A 169 -7.12 -12.88 9.96
N ILE A 170 -8.03 -11.99 9.59
CA ILE A 170 -8.43 -10.84 10.40
C ILE A 170 -9.07 -11.31 11.73
N GLU A 171 -9.96 -12.29 11.67
CA GLU A 171 -10.62 -12.83 12.88
C GLU A 171 -9.67 -13.62 13.77
N ARG A 172 -8.68 -14.34 13.20
CA ARG A 172 -7.65 -15.04 13.99
C ARG A 172 -6.81 -14.06 14.81
N ASN A 173 -6.45 -12.94 14.25
CA ASN A 173 -5.67 -11.91 14.94
C ASN A 173 -6.47 -11.28 16.08
N ILE A 174 -7.78 -11.09 15.92
CA ILE A 174 -8.68 -10.62 16.98
C ILE A 174 -8.76 -11.64 18.13
N ALA A 175 -8.83 -12.94 17.83
CA ALA A 175 -8.96 -14.01 18.82
C ALA A 175 -7.65 -14.34 19.55
N ALA A 176 -6.50 -14.10 18.92
CA ALA A 176 -5.18 -14.40 19.49
C ALA A 176 -4.67 -13.33 20.49
N GLN A 177 -5.35 -12.19 20.61
CA GLN A 177 -4.97 -11.16 21.56
C GLN A 177 -5.43 -11.55 22.98
N PRO A 178 -4.52 -11.62 23.96
CA PRO A 178 -4.91 -11.91 25.34
C PRO A 178 -5.89 -10.84 25.82
N ALA A 179 -6.99 -11.27 26.44
CA ALA A 179 -7.89 -10.37 27.13
C ALA A 179 -7.07 -9.52 28.10
N ALA A 180 -7.09 -8.20 27.90
CA ALA A 180 -6.39 -7.27 28.78
C ALA A 180 -6.83 -7.56 30.22
N THR A 181 -5.92 -8.09 31.04
CA THR A 181 -6.14 -8.31 32.46
C THR A 181 -6.29 -6.93 33.07
N VAL A 182 -7.53 -6.55 33.38
CA VAL A 182 -7.80 -5.36 34.20
C VAL A 182 -7.25 -5.69 35.58
N GLN A 183 -6.07 -5.15 35.88
CA GLN A 183 -5.58 -5.10 37.28
C GLN A 183 -6.39 -4.02 38.00
N THR A 184 -7.23 -4.46 38.88
CA THR A 184 -7.93 -3.61 39.88
C THR A 184 -6.97 -3.07 40.90
#